data_9b930341b58f4cba380c8e63d4ca9de4
#
_entry.id   9b930341b58f4cba380c8e63d4ca9de4
#
_cell.length_a   1.000
_cell.length_b   1.000
_cell.length_c   1.000
_cell.angle_alpha   90.00
_cell.angle_beta   90.00
_cell.angle_gamma   90.00
#
_symmetry.space_group_name_H-M   'P 1'
#
loop_
_entity.id
_entity.type
_entity.pdbx_description
1 polymer ?
#
loop_
_entity_poly.entity_id
_entity_poly.type
_entity_poly.pdbx_seq_one_letter_code
_entity_poly.pdbx_strand_id
1 'polypeptide(L)'
;YILANREFRFKEVVDGLVTLPLVLPPTVLGYYLLVLIGRASPLGKVWETIFGSPLVFTWKAAVVAALLHSLPLLVKSARAAFESVDRSYERAARTLGASEWRLFWRVTLPLAHRSIFAAAALAFAQSLGDFGVTLMVAGNIPGRTQTVALAIYDAVEAGNGAVARTFVLVISIVTLLILTLANRLNPR
;
A
#
# COMPACT_ATOMS: atom_id res chain seq x y z
N TYR A 1 1.29 9.83 -11.33
CA TYR A 1 1.62 10.67 -12.48
C TYR A 1 0.75 11.93 -12.57
N ILE A 2 -0.58 11.78 -12.53
CA ILE A 2 -1.51 12.94 -12.61
C ILE A 2 -1.24 13.94 -11.50
N LEU A 3 -1.10 13.50 -10.25
CA LEU A 3 -0.79 14.35 -9.11
C LEU A 3 0.59 15.02 -9.19
N ALA A 4 1.56 14.41 -9.90
CA ALA A 4 2.90 14.97 -10.11
C ALA A 4 2.93 16.04 -11.21
N ASN A 5 2.20 15.82 -12.32
CA ASN A 5 2.41 16.56 -13.57
C ASN A 5 1.21 17.42 -14.01
N ARG A 6 0.06 17.32 -13.34
CA ARG A 6 -1.14 18.07 -13.71
C ARG A 6 -1.64 18.96 -12.57
N GLU A 7 -2.01 20.18 -12.92
CA GLU A 7 -2.79 21.06 -12.04
C GLU A 7 -4.28 20.93 -12.40
N PHE A 8 -5.13 20.69 -11.39
CA PHE A 8 -6.56 20.62 -11.54
C PHE A 8 -7.27 21.10 -10.27
N ARG A 9 -8.51 21.57 -10.42
CA ARG A 9 -9.25 22.31 -9.40
C ARG A 9 -9.39 21.61 -8.03
N PHE A 10 -9.37 20.26 -8.00
CA PHE A 10 -9.54 19.47 -6.78
C PHE A 10 -8.27 18.70 -6.37
N LYS A 11 -7.11 19.10 -6.87
CA LYS A 11 -5.82 18.40 -6.60
C LYS A 11 -5.55 18.27 -5.11
N GLU A 12 -5.72 19.34 -4.34
CA GLU A 12 -5.49 19.34 -2.89
C GLU A 12 -6.44 18.40 -2.15
N VAL A 13 -7.70 18.35 -2.57
CA VAL A 13 -8.70 17.44 -1.98
C VAL A 13 -8.33 15.98 -2.27
N VAL A 14 -7.94 15.67 -3.49
CA VAL A 14 -7.49 14.31 -3.87
C VAL A 14 -6.21 13.92 -3.12
N ASP A 15 -5.24 14.83 -2.99
CA ASP A 15 -4.02 14.60 -2.22
C ASP A 15 -4.33 14.40 -0.73
N GLY A 16 -5.27 15.19 -0.19
CA GLY A 16 -5.80 15.01 1.17
C GLY A 16 -6.45 13.64 1.38
N LEU A 17 -7.34 13.23 0.47
CA LEU A 17 -8.00 11.92 0.54
C LEU A 17 -7.01 10.76 0.45
N VAL A 18 -6.02 10.86 -0.44
CA VAL A 18 -4.95 9.86 -0.54
C VAL A 18 -4.10 9.81 0.74
N THR A 19 -3.89 10.96 1.39
CA THR A 19 -3.07 11.05 2.61
C THR A 19 -3.86 10.66 3.87
N LEU A 20 -5.17 10.74 3.84
CA LEU A 20 -6.06 10.50 4.98
C LEU A 20 -5.76 9.20 5.73
N PRO A 21 -5.55 8.04 5.05
CA PRO A 21 -5.23 6.79 5.74
C PRO A 21 -3.93 6.82 6.55
N LEU A 22 -3.00 7.73 6.24
CA LEU A 22 -1.74 7.86 6.99
C LEU A 22 -1.91 8.61 8.31
N VAL A 23 -2.88 9.52 8.36
CA VAL A 23 -3.10 10.41 9.52
C VAL A 23 -4.14 9.83 10.49
N LEU A 24 -5.11 9.08 9.97
CA LEU A 24 -6.13 8.46 10.79
C LEU A 24 -5.55 7.34 11.68
N PRO A 25 -6.04 7.23 12.93
CA PRO A 25 -5.73 6.05 13.74
C PRO A 25 -6.12 4.75 12.99
N PRO A 26 -5.29 3.70 13.04
CA PRO A 26 -5.55 2.46 12.31
C PRO A 26 -6.92 1.83 12.61
N THR A 27 -7.40 1.96 13.85
CA THR A 27 -8.72 1.48 14.27
C THR A 27 -9.86 2.26 13.58
N VAL A 28 -9.72 3.58 13.40
CA VAL A 28 -10.70 4.41 12.69
C VAL A 28 -10.75 4.04 11.22
N LEU A 29 -9.57 3.86 10.60
CA LEU A 29 -9.47 3.44 9.21
C LEU A 29 -10.08 2.04 9.02
N GLY A 30 -9.80 1.11 9.93
CA GLY A 30 -10.38 -0.23 9.93
C GLY A 30 -11.90 -0.21 10.09
N TYR A 31 -12.44 0.67 10.94
CA TYR A 31 -13.88 0.84 11.09
C TYR A 31 -14.54 1.36 9.80
N TYR A 32 -13.97 2.40 9.17
CA TYR A 32 -14.49 2.89 7.89
C TYR A 32 -14.47 1.80 6.82
N LEU A 33 -13.40 1.03 6.76
CA LEU A 33 -13.30 -0.08 5.82
C LEU A 33 -14.34 -1.16 6.13
N LEU A 34 -14.52 -1.50 7.40
CA LEU A 34 -15.55 -2.46 7.85
C LEU A 34 -16.97 -2.02 7.46
N VAL A 35 -17.30 -0.73 7.62
CA VAL A 35 -18.58 -0.16 7.19
C VAL A 35 -18.72 -0.21 5.67
N LEU A 36 -17.64 0.02 4.93
CA LEU A 36 -17.66 0.07 3.47
C LEU A 36 -17.80 -1.29 2.81
N ILE A 37 -17.09 -2.33 3.32
CA ILE A 37 -17.03 -3.67 2.72
C ILE A 37 -17.72 -4.74 3.58
N GLY A 38 -18.32 -4.38 4.71
CA GLY A 38 -19.05 -5.29 5.58
C GLY A 38 -20.30 -5.87 4.90
N ARG A 39 -20.81 -6.98 5.41
CA ARG A 39 -21.98 -7.70 4.84
C ARG A 39 -23.22 -6.84 4.65
N ALA A 40 -23.44 -5.86 5.54
CA ALA A 40 -24.59 -4.95 5.46
C ALA A 40 -24.43 -3.88 4.38
N SER A 41 -23.20 -3.60 3.93
CA SER A 41 -22.90 -2.56 2.96
C SER A 41 -23.33 -2.95 1.53
N PRO A 42 -23.59 -1.97 0.65
CA PRO A 42 -23.85 -2.24 -0.76
C PRO A 42 -22.69 -2.98 -1.45
N LEU A 43 -21.43 -2.58 -1.16
CA LEU A 43 -20.25 -3.22 -1.74
C LEU A 43 -20.07 -4.64 -1.22
N GLY A 44 -20.30 -4.88 0.09
CA GLY A 44 -20.22 -6.21 0.67
C GLY A 44 -21.27 -7.16 0.09
N LYS A 45 -22.49 -6.69 -0.14
CA LYS A 45 -23.59 -7.46 -0.78
C LYS A 45 -23.26 -7.82 -2.23
N VAL A 46 -22.76 -6.85 -3.00
CA VAL A 46 -22.32 -7.10 -4.39
C VAL A 46 -21.20 -8.14 -4.41
N TRP A 47 -20.21 -8.01 -3.52
CA TRP A 47 -19.15 -8.98 -3.39
C TRP A 47 -19.67 -10.37 -3.06
N GLU A 48 -20.55 -10.50 -2.05
CA GLU A 48 -21.13 -11.78 -1.63
C GLU A 48 -21.97 -12.44 -2.75
N THR A 49 -22.67 -11.62 -3.56
CA THR A 49 -23.41 -12.10 -4.73
C THR A 49 -22.49 -12.67 -5.80
N ILE A 50 -21.33 -12.06 -6.04
CA ILE A 50 -20.38 -12.50 -7.09
C ILE A 50 -19.56 -13.70 -6.64
N PHE A 51 -19.08 -13.69 -5.38
CA PHE A 51 -18.11 -14.68 -4.89
C PHE A 51 -18.70 -15.73 -3.93
N GLY A 52 -19.99 -15.64 -3.61
CA GLY A 52 -20.69 -16.60 -2.73
C GLY A 52 -20.25 -16.59 -1.26
N SER A 53 -19.40 -15.64 -0.86
CA SER A 53 -18.85 -15.53 0.51
C SER A 53 -18.56 -14.07 0.88
N PRO A 54 -18.66 -13.72 2.18
CA PRO A 54 -18.35 -12.36 2.61
C PRO A 54 -16.88 -12.02 2.38
N LEU A 55 -16.59 -10.76 2.14
CA LEU A 55 -15.21 -10.27 2.04
C LEU A 55 -14.56 -10.14 3.41
N VAL A 56 -15.27 -9.59 4.39
CA VAL A 56 -14.78 -9.42 5.76
C VAL A 56 -14.48 -10.75 6.44
N PHE A 57 -13.55 -10.76 7.38
CA PHE A 57 -13.04 -11.94 8.08
C PHE A 57 -12.44 -13.01 7.16
N THR A 58 -11.82 -12.54 6.06
CA THR A 58 -11.06 -13.39 5.14
C THR A 58 -9.65 -12.82 4.91
N TRP A 59 -8.74 -13.64 4.39
CA TRP A 59 -7.41 -13.17 3.98
C TRP A 59 -7.47 -12.07 2.91
N LYS A 60 -8.52 -12.04 2.08
CA LYS A 60 -8.74 -10.99 1.08
C LYS A 60 -8.99 -9.63 1.75
N ALA A 61 -9.73 -9.61 2.86
CA ALA A 61 -9.91 -8.40 3.65
C ALA A 61 -8.59 -7.91 4.28
N ALA A 62 -7.72 -8.83 4.72
CA ALA A 62 -6.39 -8.48 5.20
C ALA A 62 -5.55 -7.81 4.10
N VAL A 63 -5.60 -8.33 2.87
CA VAL A 63 -4.93 -7.71 1.72
C VAL A 63 -5.48 -6.32 1.42
N VAL A 64 -6.80 -6.14 1.44
CA VAL A 64 -7.42 -4.81 1.22
C VAL A 64 -7.02 -3.83 2.32
N ALA A 65 -6.98 -4.27 3.58
CA ALA A 65 -6.51 -3.46 4.71
C ALA A 65 -5.07 -2.99 4.53
N ALA A 66 -4.18 -3.94 4.24
CA ALA A 66 -2.76 -3.69 4.03
C ALA A 66 -2.50 -2.73 2.85
N LEU A 67 -3.23 -2.91 1.74
CA LEU A 67 -3.18 -2.02 0.57
C LEU A 67 -3.63 -0.60 0.95
N LEU A 68 -4.77 -0.45 1.64
CA LEU A 68 -5.31 0.86 2.01
C LEU A 68 -4.35 1.59 2.97
N HIS A 69 -3.78 0.88 3.93
CA HIS A 69 -2.84 1.44 4.90
C HIS A 69 -1.52 1.90 4.24
N SER A 70 -1.00 1.13 3.29
CA SER A 70 0.27 1.44 2.60
C SER A 70 0.12 2.37 1.39
N LEU A 71 -1.10 2.56 0.88
CA LEU A 71 -1.39 3.36 -0.31
C LEU A 71 -0.84 4.79 -0.25
N PRO A 72 -0.99 5.56 0.84
CA PRO A 72 -0.46 6.93 0.91
C PRO A 72 1.05 6.99 0.70
N LEU A 73 1.78 6.07 1.31
CA LEU A 73 3.23 6.00 1.17
C LEU A 73 3.62 5.68 -0.27
N LEU A 74 2.96 4.69 -0.88
CA LEU A 74 3.18 4.34 -2.29
C LEU A 74 2.92 5.53 -3.21
N VAL A 75 1.79 6.20 -3.06
CA VAL A 75 1.41 7.32 -3.94
C VAL A 75 2.35 8.50 -3.77
N LYS A 76 2.72 8.88 -2.54
CA LYS A 76 3.64 10.00 -2.29
C LYS A 76 5.05 9.70 -2.79
N SER A 77 5.56 8.50 -2.54
CA SER A 77 6.88 8.10 -3.03
C SER A 77 6.92 7.96 -4.56
N ALA A 78 5.88 7.41 -5.17
CA ALA A 78 5.76 7.35 -6.63
C ALA A 78 5.60 8.74 -7.26
N ARG A 79 4.89 9.67 -6.60
CA ARG A 79 4.82 11.07 -7.03
C ARG A 79 6.20 11.71 -7.04
N ALA A 80 6.97 11.58 -5.96
CA ALA A 80 8.34 12.08 -5.89
C ALA A 80 9.24 11.46 -6.96
N ALA A 81 9.05 10.17 -7.27
CA ALA A 81 9.76 9.49 -8.35
C ALA A 81 9.47 10.10 -9.72
N PHE A 82 8.23 10.47 -10.01
CA PHE A 82 7.88 11.16 -11.25
C PHE A 82 8.38 12.60 -11.29
N GLU A 83 8.33 13.31 -10.17
CA GLU A 83 8.83 14.69 -10.05
C GLU A 83 10.35 14.78 -10.21
N SER A 84 11.09 13.71 -9.91
CA SER A 84 12.54 13.63 -10.07
C SER A 84 13.01 13.43 -11.51
N VAL A 85 12.12 13.11 -12.44
CA VAL A 85 12.44 12.96 -13.86
C VAL A 85 12.73 14.35 -14.46
N ASP A 86 13.91 14.50 -15.09
CA ASP A 86 14.26 15.76 -15.74
C ASP A 86 13.27 16.10 -16.88
N ARG A 87 12.61 17.23 -16.73
CA ARG A 87 11.61 17.74 -17.69
C ARG A 87 12.19 18.02 -19.07
N SER A 88 13.51 18.05 -19.24
CA SER A 88 14.16 18.21 -20.54
C SER A 88 13.83 17.05 -21.47
N TYR A 89 13.82 15.82 -20.97
CA TYR A 89 13.42 14.64 -21.76
C TYR A 89 11.97 14.71 -22.23
N GLU A 90 11.07 15.15 -21.34
CA GLU A 90 9.66 15.31 -21.70
C GLU A 90 9.45 16.41 -22.75
N ARG A 91 10.15 17.53 -22.60
CA ARG A 91 10.12 18.63 -23.59
C ARG A 91 10.64 18.18 -24.95
N ALA A 92 11.78 17.50 -24.98
CA ALA A 92 12.35 16.97 -26.21
C ALA A 92 11.41 15.99 -26.92
N ALA A 93 10.75 15.11 -26.17
CA ALA A 93 9.77 14.18 -26.73
C ALA A 93 8.54 14.90 -27.31
N ARG A 94 8.06 15.97 -26.67
CA ARG A 94 6.95 16.79 -27.19
C ARG A 94 7.32 17.52 -28.47
N THR A 95 8.54 18.06 -28.59
CA THR A 95 9.02 18.69 -29.83
C THR A 95 9.10 17.69 -30.99
N LEU A 96 9.32 16.41 -30.70
CA LEU A 96 9.29 15.32 -31.69
C LEU A 96 7.87 14.79 -31.99
N GLY A 97 6.82 15.45 -31.48
CA GLY A 97 5.43 15.09 -31.77
C GLY A 97 4.89 13.92 -30.93
N ALA A 98 5.53 13.57 -29.82
CA ALA A 98 5.02 12.53 -28.95
C ALA A 98 3.72 12.97 -28.26
N SER A 99 2.66 12.14 -28.33
CA SER A 99 1.45 12.34 -27.52
C SER A 99 1.74 12.10 -26.05
N GLU A 100 0.94 12.68 -25.11
CA GLU A 100 1.09 12.53 -23.67
C GLU A 100 1.07 11.05 -23.22
N TRP A 101 0.28 10.20 -23.86
CA TRP A 101 0.26 8.77 -23.62
C TRP A 101 1.58 8.09 -24.01
N ARG A 102 2.13 8.44 -25.19
CA ARG A 102 3.42 7.93 -25.66
C ARG A 102 4.56 8.44 -24.78
N LEU A 103 4.50 9.71 -24.37
CA LEU A 103 5.44 10.34 -23.44
C LEU A 103 5.48 9.55 -22.12
N PHE A 104 4.32 9.29 -21.51
CA PHE A 104 4.24 8.55 -20.26
C PHE A 104 4.89 7.17 -20.37
N TRP A 105 4.47 6.36 -21.35
CA TRP A 105 4.91 4.96 -21.42
C TRP A 105 6.33 4.77 -21.95
N ARG A 106 6.83 5.68 -22.82
CA ARG A 106 8.13 5.53 -23.47
C ARG A 106 9.24 6.39 -22.88
N VAL A 107 8.90 7.40 -22.08
CA VAL A 107 9.89 8.33 -21.52
C VAL A 107 9.77 8.38 -19.99
N THR A 108 8.65 8.90 -19.46
CA THR A 108 8.55 9.20 -18.03
C THR A 108 8.56 7.93 -17.17
N LEU A 109 7.75 6.93 -17.51
CA LEU A 109 7.69 5.68 -16.75
C LEU A 109 9.00 4.87 -16.78
N PRO A 110 9.68 4.72 -17.95
CA PRO A 110 10.97 4.06 -17.99
C PRO A 110 12.08 4.80 -17.23
N LEU A 111 12.05 6.14 -17.17
CA LEU A 111 13.01 6.91 -16.36
C LEU A 111 12.71 6.81 -14.85
N ALA A 112 11.44 6.77 -14.47
CA ALA A 112 11.01 6.70 -13.07
C ALA A 112 10.93 5.27 -12.52
N HIS A 113 11.00 4.21 -13.34
CA HIS A 113 10.63 2.84 -12.94
C HIS A 113 11.41 2.32 -11.72
N ARG A 114 12.72 2.61 -11.61
CA ARG A 114 13.54 2.17 -10.48
C ARG A 114 13.07 2.78 -9.17
N SER A 115 12.82 4.09 -9.17
CA SER A 115 12.32 4.81 -8.00
C SER A 115 10.89 4.38 -7.63
N ILE A 116 10.03 4.07 -8.63
CA ILE A 116 8.69 3.52 -8.39
C ILE A 116 8.78 2.12 -7.79
N PHE A 117 9.72 1.28 -8.25
CA PHE A 117 9.94 -0.04 -7.68
C PHE A 117 10.40 0.05 -6.22
N ALA A 118 11.31 0.97 -5.90
CA ALA A 118 11.73 1.23 -4.54
C ALA A 118 10.57 1.72 -3.65
N ALA A 119 9.71 2.60 -4.19
CA ALA A 119 8.49 3.07 -3.52
C ALA A 119 7.51 1.91 -3.23
N ALA A 120 7.32 1.01 -4.19
CA ALA A 120 6.46 -0.17 -4.02
C ALA A 120 7.03 -1.14 -2.97
N ALA A 121 8.34 -1.37 -2.98
CA ALA A 121 9.00 -2.20 -1.98
C ALA A 121 8.89 -1.61 -0.56
N LEU A 122 9.02 -0.29 -0.42
CA LEU A 122 8.85 0.40 0.86
C LEU A 122 7.40 0.30 1.35
N ALA A 123 6.41 0.53 0.48
CA ALA A 123 5.00 0.39 0.81
C ALA A 123 4.64 -1.07 1.17
N PHE A 124 5.21 -2.04 0.48
CA PHE A 124 5.06 -3.44 0.81
C PHE A 124 5.66 -3.77 2.19
N ALA A 125 6.87 -3.30 2.47
CA ALA A 125 7.50 -3.47 3.78
C ALA A 125 6.65 -2.87 4.91
N GLN A 126 6.06 -1.68 4.69
CA GLN A 126 5.12 -1.08 5.63
C GLN A 126 3.87 -1.93 5.83
N SER A 127 3.33 -2.51 4.76
CA SER A 127 2.11 -3.33 4.83
C SER A 127 2.28 -4.59 5.68
N LEU A 128 3.50 -5.14 5.78
CA LEU A 128 3.79 -6.29 6.63
C LEU A 128 3.61 -5.98 8.13
N GLY A 129 3.72 -4.72 8.51
CA GLY A 129 3.53 -4.24 9.89
C GLY A 129 2.08 -3.83 10.19
N ASP A 130 1.13 -3.94 9.24
CA ASP A 130 -0.25 -3.58 9.53
C ASP A 130 -0.88 -4.53 10.57
N PHE A 131 -1.42 -3.92 11.60
CA PHE A 131 -2.05 -4.61 12.72
C PHE A 131 -3.49 -4.15 12.90
N GLY A 132 -3.69 -2.84 13.12
CA GLY A 132 -4.97 -2.32 13.57
C GLY A 132 -6.07 -2.39 12.51
N VAL A 133 -5.75 -2.05 11.25
CA VAL A 133 -6.74 -2.12 10.14
C VAL A 133 -7.06 -3.57 9.84
N THR A 134 -6.03 -4.42 9.76
CA THR A 134 -6.19 -5.86 9.48
C THR A 134 -7.01 -6.55 10.58
N LEU A 135 -6.72 -6.29 11.85
CA LEU A 135 -7.48 -6.86 12.96
C LEU A 135 -8.98 -6.53 12.88
N MET A 136 -9.31 -5.29 12.53
CA MET A 136 -10.70 -4.81 12.44
C MET A 136 -11.50 -5.49 11.32
N VAL A 137 -10.90 -5.72 10.15
CA VAL A 137 -11.65 -6.18 8.97
C VAL A 137 -11.47 -7.66 8.64
N ALA A 138 -10.32 -8.23 8.99
CA ALA A 138 -10.00 -9.63 8.73
C ALA A 138 -10.08 -10.48 10.00
N GLY A 139 -10.00 -9.86 11.17
CA GLY A 139 -9.89 -10.55 12.46
C GLY A 139 -8.53 -11.22 12.64
N ASN A 140 -8.41 -11.99 13.70
CA ASN A 140 -7.21 -12.75 14.05
C ASN A 140 -7.55 -14.23 14.16
N ILE A 141 -7.68 -14.92 13.02
CA ILE A 141 -8.07 -16.32 12.95
C ILE A 141 -6.84 -17.15 12.56
N PRO A 142 -6.25 -17.95 13.48
CA PRO A 142 -5.10 -18.78 13.20
C PRO A 142 -5.32 -19.70 11.98
N GLY A 143 -4.32 -19.76 11.10
CA GLY A 143 -4.39 -20.55 9.88
C GLY A 143 -5.29 -19.97 8.76
N ARG A 144 -5.97 -18.84 8.97
CA ARG A 144 -6.88 -18.24 7.98
C ARG A 144 -6.59 -16.77 7.70
N THR A 145 -6.58 -15.91 8.71
CA THR A 145 -6.43 -14.46 8.57
C THR A 145 -5.34 -13.87 9.44
N GLN A 146 -4.75 -14.67 10.33
CA GLN A 146 -3.69 -14.23 11.20
C GLN A 146 -2.46 -13.83 10.40
N THR A 147 -2.05 -12.57 10.53
CA THR A 147 -0.80 -12.06 9.96
C THR A 147 0.35 -12.24 10.95
N VAL A 148 1.59 -12.05 10.49
CA VAL A 148 2.78 -12.12 11.38
C VAL A 148 2.69 -11.09 12.51
N ALA A 149 2.19 -9.88 12.23
CA ALA A 149 2.00 -8.84 13.27
C ALA A 149 1.00 -9.30 14.34
N LEU A 150 -0.12 -9.92 13.94
CA LEU A 150 -1.11 -10.48 14.84
C LEU A 150 -0.56 -11.67 15.63
N ALA A 151 0.22 -12.56 14.98
CA ALA A 151 0.84 -13.70 15.64
C ALA A 151 1.88 -13.28 16.70
N ILE A 152 2.63 -12.21 16.46
CA ILE A 152 3.54 -11.62 17.45
C ILE A 152 2.75 -11.12 18.66
N TYR A 153 1.66 -10.39 18.42
CA TYR A 153 0.80 -9.86 19.47
C TYR A 153 0.24 -10.99 20.35
N ASP A 154 -0.35 -12.02 19.74
CA ASP A 154 -0.89 -13.19 20.46
C ASP A 154 0.18 -13.91 21.29
N ALA A 155 1.38 -14.10 20.71
CA ALA A 155 2.48 -14.75 21.41
C ALA A 155 2.95 -13.95 22.64
N VAL A 156 2.94 -12.62 22.55
CA VAL A 156 3.26 -11.72 23.68
C VAL A 156 2.17 -11.80 24.75
N GLU A 157 0.89 -11.73 24.37
CA GLU A 157 -0.24 -11.84 25.32
C GLU A 157 -0.29 -13.21 26.02
N ALA A 158 0.02 -14.28 25.29
CA ALA A 158 0.11 -15.62 25.84
C ALA A 158 1.36 -15.86 26.71
N GLY A 159 2.23 -14.86 26.89
CA GLY A 159 3.49 -15.01 27.63
C GLY A 159 4.54 -15.87 26.92
N ASN A 160 4.33 -16.23 25.66
CA ASN A 160 5.25 -17.07 24.88
C ASN A 160 6.33 -16.24 24.19
N GLY A 161 7.24 -15.70 25.01
CA GLY A 161 8.32 -14.83 24.51
C GLY A 161 9.30 -15.50 23.55
N ALA A 162 9.40 -16.84 23.53
CA ALA A 162 10.24 -17.54 22.56
C ALA A 162 9.64 -17.48 21.15
N VAL A 163 8.36 -17.75 21.01
CA VAL A 163 7.65 -17.66 19.74
C VAL A 163 7.60 -16.22 19.24
N ALA A 164 7.29 -15.24 20.12
CA ALA A 164 7.31 -13.83 19.76
C ALA A 164 8.66 -13.40 19.19
N ARG A 165 9.76 -13.73 19.84
CA ARG A 165 11.13 -13.43 19.37
C ARG A 165 11.42 -14.06 18.00
N THR A 166 10.99 -15.28 17.77
CA THR A 166 11.19 -15.95 16.48
C THR A 166 10.49 -15.21 15.36
N PHE A 167 9.21 -14.86 15.53
CA PHE A 167 8.47 -14.09 14.51
C PHE A 167 9.06 -12.69 14.30
N VAL A 168 9.46 -11.99 15.37
CA VAL A 168 10.12 -10.69 15.27
C VAL A 168 11.42 -10.78 14.47
N LEU A 169 12.26 -11.77 14.73
CA LEU A 169 13.51 -11.96 13.97
C LEU A 169 13.23 -12.25 12.50
N VAL A 170 12.28 -13.15 12.21
CA VAL A 170 11.93 -13.50 10.83
C VAL A 170 11.43 -12.27 10.07
N ILE A 171 10.46 -11.52 10.62
CA ILE A 171 9.90 -10.35 9.93
C ILE A 171 10.94 -9.25 9.76
N SER A 172 11.84 -9.05 10.75
CA SER A 172 12.91 -8.08 10.68
C SER A 172 13.91 -8.40 9.57
N ILE A 173 14.31 -9.68 9.46
CA ILE A 173 15.20 -10.14 8.38
C ILE A 173 14.54 -9.97 7.02
N VAL A 174 13.29 -10.39 6.87
CA VAL A 174 12.54 -10.27 5.61
C VAL A 174 12.41 -8.80 5.20
N THR A 175 12.03 -7.93 6.13
CA THR A 175 11.92 -6.49 5.87
C THR A 175 13.26 -5.88 5.47
N LEU A 176 14.33 -6.23 6.18
CA LEU A 176 15.69 -5.75 5.87
C LEU A 176 16.14 -6.19 4.47
N LEU A 177 15.87 -7.45 4.11
CA LEU A 177 16.19 -7.97 2.78
C LEU A 177 15.42 -7.21 1.68
N ILE A 178 14.11 -6.99 1.87
CA ILE A 178 13.28 -6.23 0.93
C ILE A 178 13.84 -4.82 0.73
N LEU A 179 14.13 -4.10 1.83
CA LEU A 179 14.65 -2.74 1.78
C LEU A 179 16.06 -2.68 1.16
N THR A 180 16.93 -3.64 1.48
CA THR A 180 18.29 -3.71 0.90
C THR A 180 18.22 -3.96 -0.60
N LEU A 181 17.33 -4.86 -1.04
CA LEU A 181 17.13 -5.13 -2.46
C LEU A 181 16.56 -3.91 -3.19
N ALA A 182 15.57 -3.26 -2.60
CA ALA A 182 14.99 -2.03 -3.15
C ALA A 182 16.02 -0.90 -3.30
N ASN A 183 16.88 -0.72 -2.31
CA ASN A 183 17.96 0.27 -2.36
C ASN A 183 19.03 -0.05 -3.42
N ARG A 184 19.33 -1.32 -3.66
CA ARG A 184 20.26 -1.72 -4.74
C ARG A 184 19.70 -1.44 -6.14
N LEU A 185 18.38 -1.49 -6.29
CA LEU A 185 17.71 -1.18 -7.56
C LEU A 185 17.60 0.33 -7.83
N ASN A 186 17.82 1.17 -6.82
CA ASN A 186 17.81 2.63 -6.93
C ASN A 186 19.17 3.23 -6.54
N PRO A 187 20.25 2.97 -7.29
CA PRO A 187 21.54 3.63 -7.05
C PRO A 187 21.37 5.13 -7.29
N ARG A 188 21.88 5.92 -6.37
CA ARG A 188 21.94 7.39 -6.42
C ARG A 188 22.72 7.86 -7.65
#